data_be1666faac594da7b48420ff8f87c0f4
#
_entry.id   be1666faac594da7b48420ff8f87c0f4
#
_cell.length_a   1.000
_cell.length_b   1.000
_cell.length_c   1.000
_cell.angle_alpha   90.00
_cell.angle_beta   90.00
_cell.angle_gamma   90.00
#
_symmetry.space_group_name_H-M   'P 1'
#
loop_
_entity.id
_entity.type
_entity.pdbx_description
1 polymer ?
#
loop_
_entity_poly.entity_id
_entity_poly.type
_entity_poly.pdbx_seq_one_letter_code
_entity_poly.pdbx_strand_id
1 'polypeptide(L)'
;MELIRRDIRPRDIMTPAAFHNAETVDMALGCSTNTMLHLPAIAHEAGVTIDLDEANAISARTPNLCHLAPAGDTFMEDLERAGGVYAVMKELTKKDLLDTSLLTCTGKTVAENLAPVQNLHPTVIRPLENPYSQSGGIAVLKGNLAADGCVVKQSAVAPEMMVHKGPARVYNSEEEAIADIYGKKIHPGDVVVIRYEGPKGGPGMREMLNPTSAICGMGLGESVA
;
A
#
# COMPACT_ATOMS: atom_id res chain seq x y z
N MET A 1 -2.89 28.91 -10.21
CA MET A 1 -3.36 29.95 -11.15
C MET A 1 -3.40 29.44 -12.60
N GLU A 2 -2.38 28.69 -13.06
CA GLU A 2 -2.33 28.17 -14.44
C GLU A 2 -3.50 27.20 -14.75
N LEU A 3 -3.81 26.29 -13.85
CA LEU A 3 -4.93 25.36 -14.00
C LEU A 3 -6.27 26.10 -14.16
N ILE A 4 -6.46 27.19 -13.39
CA ILE A 4 -7.67 28.04 -13.50
C ILE A 4 -7.73 28.72 -14.88
N ARG A 5 -6.61 29.27 -15.38
CA ARG A 5 -6.55 29.92 -16.71
C ARG A 5 -6.85 28.94 -17.84
N ARG A 6 -6.46 27.69 -17.69
CA ARG A 6 -6.67 26.61 -18.66
C ARG A 6 -7.97 25.85 -18.45
N ASP A 7 -8.78 26.24 -17.45
CA ASP A 7 -10.02 25.57 -17.02
C ASP A 7 -9.82 24.06 -16.77
N ILE A 8 -8.65 23.70 -16.21
CA ILE A 8 -8.36 22.33 -15.81
C ILE A 8 -8.91 22.11 -14.40
N ARG A 9 -9.88 21.23 -14.27
CA ARG A 9 -10.58 20.91 -13.03
C ARG A 9 -10.06 19.61 -12.41
N PRO A 10 -10.22 19.41 -11.09
CA PRO A 10 -9.81 18.14 -10.46
C PRO A 10 -10.41 16.90 -11.15
N ARG A 11 -11.66 16.96 -11.61
CA ARG A 11 -12.32 15.85 -12.31
C ARG A 11 -11.81 15.57 -13.72
N ASP A 12 -11.11 16.51 -14.33
CA ASP A 12 -10.44 16.30 -15.62
C ASP A 12 -9.15 15.47 -15.45
N ILE A 13 -8.61 15.47 -14.22
CA ILE A 13 -7.40 14.73 -13.83
C ILE A 13 -7.76 13.41 -13.16
N MET A 14 -8.77 13.40 -12.28
CA MET A 14 -9.20 12.25 -11.48
C MET A 14 -10.08 11.30 -12.31
N THR A 15 -9.51 10.69 -13.32
CA THR A 15 -10.17 9.70 -14.19
C THR A 15 -9.92 8.28 -13.69
N PRO A 16 -10.71 7.26 -14.08
CA PRO A 16 -10.41 5.86 -13.75
C PRO A 16 -8.97 5.47 -14.07
N ALA A 17 -8.46 5.84 -15.25
CA ALA A 17 -7.09 5.55 -15.64
C ALA A 17 -6.04 6.22 -14.73
N ALA A 18 -6.33 7.42 -14.20
CA ALA A 18 -5.44 8.09 -13.24
C ALA A 18 -5.40 7.34 -11.89
N PHE A 19 -6.52 6.79 -11.44
CA PHE A 19 -6.55 5.94 -10.25
C PHE A 19 -5.79 4.62 -10.48
N HIS A 20 -5.91 3.98 -11.66
CA HIS A 20 -5.11 2.80 -11.99
C HIS A 20 -3.61 3.11 -11.99
N ASN A 21 -3.19 4.27 -12.50
CA ASN A 21 -1.80 4.72 -12.39
C ASN A 21 -1.37 4.87 -10.92
N ALA A 22 -2.23 5.47 -10.08
CA ALA A 22 -1.94 5.66 -8.67
C ALA A 22 -1.78 4.31 -7.94
N GLU A 23 -2.69 3.37 -8.17
CA GLU A 23 -2.61 2.01 -7.62
C GLU A 23 -1.35 1.29 -8.11
N THR A 24 -1.00 1.41 -9.39
CA THR A 24 0.23 0.81 -9.93
C THR A 24 1.48 1.35 -9.25
N VAL A 25 1.54 2.66 -9.02
CA VAL A 25 2.66 3.29 -8.28
C VAL A 25 2.69 2.85 -6.82
N ASP A 26 1.52 2.76 -6.17
CA ASP A 26 1.37 2.24 -4.81
C ASP A 26 1.92 0.81 -4.67
N MET A 27 1.55 -0.07 -5.60
CA MET A 27 2.03 -1.46 -5.64
C MET A 27 3.55 -1.55 -5.84
N ALA A 28 4.11 -0.71 -6.71
CA ALA A 28 5.55 -0.70 -6.98
C ALA A 28 6.38 -0.16 -5.81
N LEU A 29 5.86 0.82 -5.09
CA LEU A 29 6.50 1.38 -3.89
C LEU A 29 6.35 0.47 -2.66
N GLY A 30 5.32 -0.36 -2.60
CA GLY A 30 4.95 -1.08 -1.39
C GLY A 30 4.49 -0.13 -0.29
N CYS A 31 3.54 0.73 -0.60
CA CYS A 31 3.01 1.75 0.30
C CYS A 31 2.23 1.18 1.50
N SER A 32 1.46 2.01 2.16
CA SER A 32 0.62 1.62 3.29
C SER A 32 -0.70 1.00 2.84
N THR A 33 -1.22 0.03 3.59
CA THR A 33 -2.59 -0.48 3.41
C THR A 33 -3.66 0.61 3.52
N ASN A 34 -3.34 1.75 4.14
CA ASN A 34 -4.21 2.94 4.18
C ASN A 34 -4.58 3.44 2.78
N THR A 35 -3.74 3.21 1.77
CA THR A 35 -4.05 3.54 0.37
C THR A 35 -5.34 2.88 -0.09
N MET A 36 -5.56 1.62 0.26
CA MET A 36 -6.77 0.86 -0.11
C MET A 36 -8.04 1.33 0.61
N LEU A 37 -7.93 2.23 1.56
CA LEU A 37 -9.03 2.94 2.18
C LEU A 37 -9.21 4.33 1.57
N HIS A 38 -8.11 5.08 1.42
CA HIS A 38 -8.17 6.48 1.02
C HIS A 38 -8.37 6.68 -0.49
N LEU A 39 -7.73 5.88 -1.35
CA LEU A 39 -7.96 5.97 -2.79
C LEU A 39 -9.43 5.71 -3.18
N PRO A 40 -10.10 4.66 -2.67
CA PRO A 40 -11.53 4.47 -2.90
C PRO A 40 -12.39 5.64 -2.42
N ALA A 41 -12.06 6.24 -1.28
CA ALA A 41 -12.78 7.40 -0.77
C ALA A 41 -12.63 8.63 -1.68
N ILE A 42 -11.40 8.90 -2.15
CA ILE A 42 -11.11 10.00 -3.09
C ILE A 42 -11.80 9.73 -4.44
N ALA A 43 -11.75 8.50 -4.92
CA ALA A 43 -12.39 8.09 -6.17
C ALA A 43 -13.90 8.28 -6.10
N HIS A 44 -14.53 7.90 -4.99
CA HIS A 44 -15.96 8.09 -4.76
C HIS A 44 -16.37 9.57 -4.89
N GLU A 45 -15.62 10.49 -4.27
CA GLU A 45 -15.85 11.94 -4.39
C GLU A 45 -15.61 12.46 -5.82
N ALA A 46 -14.75 11.82 -6.57
CA ALA A 46 -14.54 12.13 -8.00
C ALA A 46 -15.61 11.52 -8.91
N GLY A 47 -16.49 10.66 -8.38
CA GLY A 47 -17.48 9.91 -9.15
C GLY A 47 -16.90 8.68 -9.85
N VAL A 48 -15.77 8.16 -9.36
CA VAL A 48 -15.10 6.95 -9.85
C VAL A 48 -15.24 5.84 -8.81
N THR A 49 -15.42 4.61 -9.27
CA THR A 49 -15.42 3.42 -8.40
C THR A 49 -14.09 2.69 -8.58
N ILE A 50 -13.46 2.33 -7.48
CA ILE A 50 -12.31 1.42 -7.42
C ILE A 50 -12.81 0.08 -6.89
N ASP A 51 -12.48 -0.99 -7.60
CA ASP A 51 -12.78 -2.36 -7.21
C ASP A 51 -11.53 -3.02 -6.61
N LEU A 52 -11.68 -3.64 -5.45
CA LEU A 52 -10.60 -4.38 -4.79
C LEU A 52 -10.08 -5.56 -5.63
N ASP A 53 -10.92 -6.19 -6.44
CA ASP A 53 -10.48 -7.26 -7.35
C ASP A 53 -9.60 -6.71 -8.47
N GLU A 54 -9.89 -5.51 -8.96
CA GLU A 54 -9.06 -4.80 -9.93
C GLU A 54 -7.73 -4.38 -9.32
N ALA A 55 -7.73 -3.84 -8.09
CA ALA A 55 -6.51 -3.52 -7.34
C ALA A 55 -5.60 -4.76 -7.19
N ASN A 56 -6.19 -5.93 -6.94
CA ASN A 56 -5.45 -7.18 -6.85
C ASN A 56 -4.85 -7.62 -8.20
N ALA A 57 -5.58 -7.41 -9.29
CA ALA A 57 -5.07 -7.66 -10.65
C ALA A 57 -3.92 -6.69 -11.02
N ILE A 58 -4.00 -5.43 -10.58
CA ILE A 58 -2.91 -4.46 -10.73
C ILE A 58 -1.69 -4.91 -9.92
N SER A 59 -1.88 -5.32 -8.67
CA SER A 59 -0.81 -5.85 -7.83
C SER A 59 -0.11 -7.05 -8.48
N ALA A 60 -0.87 -7.99 -9.02
CA ALA A 60 -0.31 -9.21 -9.64
C ALA A 60 0.63 -8.93 -10.83
N ARG A 61 0.41 -7.83 -11.57
CA ARG A 61 1.21 -7.46 -12.76
C ARG A 61 2.29 -6.41 -12.48
N THR A 62 2.26 -5.78 -11.32
CA THR A 62 3.15 -4.67 -10.97
C THR A 62 4.28 -5.16 -10.07
N PRO A 63 5.54 -5.16 -10.49
CA PRO A 63 6.64 -5.56 -9.63
C PRO A 63 6.87 -4.56 -8.49
N ASN A 64 7.25 -5.05 -7.31
CA ASN A 64 7.66 -4.22 -6.19
C ASN A 64 9.11 -3.77 -6.38
N LEU A 65 9.34 -2.47 -6.48
CA LEU A 65 10.64 -1.87 -6.81
C LEU A 65 11.35 -1.23 -5.62
N CYS A 66 10.64 -1.01 -4.51
CA CYS A 66 11.18 -0.31 -3.35
C CYS A 66 10.93 -1.12 -2.07
N HIS A 67 11.86 -1.03 -1.13
CA HIS A 67 11.76 -1.67 0.17
C HIS A 67 11.99 -0.64 1.27
N LEU A 68 10.99 0.22 1.45
CA LEU A 68 11.04 1.38 2.34
C LEU A 68 10.73 0.98 3.79
N ALA A 69 11.35 1.66 4.74
CA ALA A 69 11.05 1.51 6.16
C ALA A 69 9.53 1.73 6.45
N PRO A 70 8.92 0.93 7.34
CA PRO A 70 9.50 -0.07 8.23
C PRO A 70 9.68 -1.48 7.62
N ALA A 71 9.27 -1.70 6.37
CA ALA A 71 9.37 -3.01 5.72
C ALA A 71 10.80 -3.34 5.23
N GLY A 72 11.66 -2.34 5.11
CA GLY A 72 13.07 -2.46 4.72
C GLY A 72 13.91 -1.36 5.35
N ASP A 73 15.18 -1.31 4.95
CA ASP A 73 16.20 -0.43 5.52
C ASP A 73 16.37 0.90 4.76
N THR A 74 15.57 1.13 3.72
CA THR A 74 15.62 2.35 2.91
C THR A 74 14.64 3.38 3.42
N PHE A 75 15.08 4.61 3.61
CA PHE A 75 14.24 5.72 4.09
C PHE A 75 13.73 6.60 2.95
N MET A 76 12.74 7.45 3.25
CA MET A 76 12.16 8.36 2.25
C MET A 76 13.18 9.37 1.69
N GLU A 77 14.17 9.76 2.47
CA GLU A 77 15.27 10.62 2.00
C GLU A 77 16.17 9.92 0.98
N ASP A 78 16.35 8.60 1.10
CA ASP A 78 17.09 7.82 0.11
C ASP A 78 16.29 7.69 -1.18
N LEU A 79 14.98 7.50 -1.07
CA LEU A 79 14.07 7.51 -2.22
C LEU A 79 14.14 8.86 -2.95
N GLU A 80 14.11 9.97 -2.21
CA GLU A 80 14.24 11.32 -2.80
C GLU A 80 15.57 11.48 -3.56
N ARG A 81 16.69 11.08 -2.95
CA ARG A 81 18.01 11.11 -3.58
C ARG A 81 18.09 10.21 -4.82
N ALA A 82 17.31 9.13 -4.86
CA ALA A 82 17.23 8.22 -6.00
C ALA A 82 16.41 8.79 -7.17
N GLY A 83 15.71 9.91 -6.98
CA GLY A 83 14.85 10.57 -7.95
C GLY A 83 13.37 10.55 -7.59
N GLY A 84 13.05 10.08 -6.38
CA GLY A 84 11.71 10.15 -5.79
C GLY A 84 10.68 9.24 -6.49
N VAL A 85 9.43 9.50 -6.19
CA VAL A 85 8.30 8.77 -6.78
C VAL A 85 8.30 8.87 -8.32
N TYR A 86 8.74 9.99 -8.88
CA TYR A 86 8.82 10.14 -10.32
C TYR A 86 9.82 9.19 -10.97
N ALA A 87 10.92 8.84 -10.29
CA ALA A 87 11.86 7.84 -10.80
C ALA A 87 11.26 6.43 -10.78
N VAL A 88 10.43 6.10 -9.77
CA VAL A 88 9.65 4.86 -9.76
C VAL A 88 8.66 4.85 -10.92
N MET A 89 7.91 5.93 -11.12
CA MET A 89 7.00 6.06 -12.26
C MET A 89 7.74 5.92 -13.60
N LYS A 90 8.91 6.54 -13.73
CA LYS A 90 9.76 6.43 -14.91
C LYS A 90 10.19 4.99 -15.18
N GLU A 91 10.53 4.24 -14.14
CA GLU A 91 10.87 2.82 -14.27
C GLU A 91 9.68 2.01 -14.79
N LEU A 92 8.48 2.24 -14.24
CA LEU A 92 7.24 1.54 -14.64
C LEU A 92 6.86 1.79 -16.12
N THR A 93 7.22 2.95 -16.68
CA THR A 93 6.93 3.23 -18.11
C THR A 93 7.67 2.33 -19.07
N LYS A 94 8.76 1.69 -18.67
CA LYS A 94 9.55 0.78 -19.54
C LYS A 94 8.80 -0.50 -19.95
N LYS A 95 7.73 -0.86 -19.23
CA LYS A 95 6.85 -2.00 -19.54
C LYS A 95 5.39 -1.59 -19.75
N ASP A 96 5.16 -0.32 -20.09
CA ASP A 96 3.83 0.24 -20.33
C ASP A 96 2.84 -0.01 -19.18
N LEU A 97 3.34 0.00 -17.93
CA LEU A 97 2.52 -0.23 -16.74
C LEU A 97 1.72 1.02 -16.33
N LEU A 98 2.04 2.18 -16.89
CA LEU A 98 1.35 3.45 -16.64
C LEU A 98 0.81 4.02 -17.95
N ASP A 99 -0.40 4.58 -17.91
CA ASP A 99 -0.88 5.47 -18.97
C ASP A 99 -0.19 6.84 -18.84
N THR A 100 0.78 7.07 -19.70
CA THR A 100 1.59 8.29 -19.69
C THR A 100 0.94 9.47 -20.41
N SER A 101 -0.17 9.26 -21.10
CA SER A 101 -0.91 10.30 -21.83
C SER A 101 -1.76 11.18 -20.90
N LEU A 102 -2.02 10.73 -19.68
CA LEU A 102 -2.95 11.37 -18.75
C LEU A 102 -2.46 12.74 -18.28
N LEU A 103 -3.42 13.66 -18.19
CA LEU A 103 -3.20 15.02 -17.69
C LEU A 103 -2.95 14.98 -16.18
N THR A 104 -2.04 15.85 -15.71
CA THR A 104 -1.69 15.98 -14.30
C THR A 104 -1.97 17.39 -13.76
N CYS A 105 -1.84 17.54 -12.44
CA CYS A 105 -1.98 18.84 -11.76
C CYS A 105 -0.93 19.89 -12.15
N THR A 106 0.12 19.51 -12.89
CA THR A 106 1.09 20.45 -13.47
C THR A 106 0.56 21.08 -14.75
N GLY A 107 -0.57 20.60 -15.28
CA GLY A 107 -1.10 20.98 -16.58
C GLY A 107 -0.36 20.34 -17.75
N LYS A 108 0.53 19.38 -17.47
CA LYS A 108 1.27 18.56 -18.45
C LYS A 108 0.81 17.10 -18.30
N THR A 109 1.14 16.31 -19.30
CA THR A 109 0.94 14.87 -19.23
C THR A 109 1.95 14.18 -18.28
N VAL A 110 1.64 12.95 -17.90
CA VAL A 110 2.58 12.09 -17.17
C VAL A 110 3.89 11.94 -17.98
N ALA A 111 3.81 11.69 -19.28
CA ALA A 111 4.98 11.59 -20.17
C ALA A 111 5.87 12.83 -20.11
N GLU A 112 5.28 14.02 -20.23
CA GLU A 112 6.02 15.28 -20.20
C GLU A 112 6.70 15.52 -18.83
N ASN A 113 6.04 15.18 -17.73
CA ASN A 113 6.62 15.31 -16.40
C ASN A 113 7.76 14.31 -16.18
N LEU A 114 7.67 13.12 -16.75
CA LEU A 114 8.68 12.06 -16.58
C LEU A 114 9.83 12.17 -17.61
N ALA A 115 9.73 13.03 -18.63
CA ALA A 115 10.77 13.15 -19.65
C ALA A 115 12.18 13.43 -19.08
N PRO A 116 12.39 14.39 -18.15
CA PRO A 116 13.71 14.67 -17.58
C PRO A 116 14.12 13.73 -16.45
N VAL A 117 13.22 12.84 -15.99
CA VAL A 117 13.43 12.03 -14.79
C VAL A 117 14.33 10.83 -15.06
N GLN A 118 15.22 10.54 -14.11
CA GLN A 118 16.11 9.38 -14.13
C GLN A 118 16.11 8.68 -12.78
N ASN A 119 16.31 7.37 -12.79
CA ASN A 119 16.61 6.61 -11.59
C ASN A 119 18.12 6.74 -11.30
N LEU A 120 18.46 7.47 -10.25
CA LEU A 120 19.85 7.79 -9.88
C LEU A 120 20.51 6.73 -9.00
N HIS A 121 19.70 5.90 -8.32
CA HIS A 121 20.17 4.87 -7.40
C HIS A 121 19.40 3.55 -7.58
N PRO A 122 19.86 2.65 -8.48
CA PRO A 122 19.20 1.37 -8.75
C PRO A 122 19.19 0.38 -7.58
N THR A 123 19.90 0.67 -6.50
CA THR A 123 19.86 -0.11 -5.25
C THR A 123 18.70 0.30 -4.35
N VAL A 124 18.19 1.51 -4.51
CA VAL A 124 17.04 2.07 -3.77
C VAL A 124 15.75 1.84 -4.56
N ILE A 125 15.75 2.23 -5.84
CA ILE A 125 14.66 1.94 -6.78
C ILE A 125 15.18 0.86 -7.72
N ARG A 126 14.80 -0.39 -7.49
CA ARG A 126 15.25 -1.51 -8.32
C ARG A 126 14.70 -1.41 -9.74
N PRO A 127 15.49 -1.77 -10.75
CA PRO A 127 15.00 -1.84 -12.11
C PRO A 127 13.99 -2.99 -12.29
N LEU A 128 13.13 -2.88 -13.29
CA LEU A 128 12.09 -3.88 -13.60
C LEU A 128 12.64 -5.29 -13.88
N GLU A 129 13.92 -5.38 -14.28
CA GLU A 129 14.61 -6.65 -14.53
C GLU A 129 15.05 -7.36 -13.24
N ASN A 130 15.12 -6.62 -12.12
CA ASN A 130 15.55 -7.15 -10.82
C ASN A 130 14.74 -6.55 -9.66
N PRO A 131 13.42 -6.71 -9.62
CA PRO A 131 12.56 -6.18 -8.55
C PRO A 131 12.77 -6.95 -7.24
N TYR A 132 12.25 -6.42 -6.14
CA TYR A 132 12.15 -7.16 -4.86
C TYR A 132 11.16 -8.32 -4.95
N SER A 133 10.04 -8.09 -5.68
CA SER A 133 9.03 -9.10 -5.98
C SER A 133 8.47 -8.85 -7.38
N GLN A 134 8.02 -9.91 -8.04
CA GLN A 134 7.32 -9.81 -9.33
C GLN A 134 5.87 -9.31 -9.19
N SER A 135 5.33 -9.32 -7.97
CA SER A 135 4.03 -8.76 -7.63
C SER A 135 4.17 -7.55 -6.70
N GLY A 136 3.13 -6.74 -6.63
CA GLY A 136 3.09 -5.51 -5.84
C GLY A 136 3.19 -5.73 -4.34
N GLY A 137 3.41 -4.65 -3.61
CA GLY A 137 3.59 -4.69 -2.16
C GLY A 137 2.31 -4.94 -1.36
N ILE A 138 1.13 -4.80 -1.98
CA ILE A 138 -0.17 -4.99 -1.34
C ILE A 138 -0.93 -6.10 -2.05
N ALA A 139 -1.65 -6.92 -1.29
CA ALA A 139 -2.58 -7.93 -1.80
C ALA A 139 -3.95 -7.80 -1.15
N VAL A 140 -4.99 -8.11 -1.92
CA VAL A 140 -6.36 -8.25 -1.44
C VAL A 140 -6.66 -9.74 -1.27
N LEU A 141 -7.10 -10.12 -0.08
CA LEU A 141 -7.44 -11.49 0.26
C LEU A 141 -8.95 -11.59 0.49
N LYS A 142 -9.53 -12.74 0.18
CA LYS A 142 -10.94 -13.06 0.43
C LYS A 142 -11.08 -14.37 1.16
N GLY A 143 -12.10 -14.48 2.00
CA GLY A 143 -12.42 -15.68 2.74
C GLY A 143 -13.71 -15.55 3.53
N ASN A 144 -14.08 -16.59 4.24
CA ASN A 144 -15.32 -16.61 5.04
C ASN A 144 -15.33 -15.57 6.18
N LEU A 145 -14.15 -15.11 6.63
CA LEU A 145 -14.03 -14.06 7.63
C LEU A 145 -14.12 -12.65 7.01
N ALA A 146 -13.67 -12.53 5.76
CA ALA A 146 -13.63 -11.26 5.00
C ALA A 146 -14.16 -11.51 3.58
N ALA A 147 -15.47 -11.75 3.45
CA ALA A 147 -16.10 -12.08 2.17
C ALA A 147 -15.96 -10.96 1.14
N ASP A 148 -16.06 -9.72 1.59
CA ASP A 148 -15.91 -8.52 0.74
C ASP A 148 -14.44 -8.14 0.49
N GLY A 149 -13.51 -8.86 1.10
CA GLY A 149 -12.08 -8.64 0.97
C GLY A 149 -11.44 -8.02 2.20
N CYS A 150 -10.14 -8.25 2.33
CA CYS A 150 -9.25 -7.58 3.29
C CYS A 150 -7.92 -7.29 2.61
N VAL A 151 -7.14 -6.40 3.20
CA VAL A 151 -5.89 -5.91 2.61
C VAL A 151 -4.72 -6.31 3.49
N VAL A 152 -3.65 -6.78 2.88
CA VAL A 152 -2.39 -7.08 3.54
C VAL A 152 -1.24 -6.42 2.79
N LYS A 153 -0.30 -5.83 3.55
CA LYS A 153 0.99 -5.40 3.01
C LYS A 153 1.90 -6.63 2.88
N GLN A 154 1.74 -7.37 1.77
CA GLN A 154 2.48 -8.62 1.57
C GLN A 154 4.00 -8.43 1.49
N SER A 155 4.47 -7.25 1.09
CA SER A 155 5.90 -6.91 1.09
C SER A 155 6.53 -6.83 2.49
N ALA A 156 5.71 -6.78 3.54
CA ALA A 156 6.16 -6.74 4.93
C ALA A 156 5.85 -8.03 5.70
N VAL A 157 5.29 -9.05 5.04
CA VAL A 157 5.00 -10.35 5.65
C VAL A 157 6.24 -11.23 5.53
N ALA A 158 6.68 -11.78 6.65
CA ALA A 158 7.77 -12.76 6.66
C ALA A 158 7.35 -14.02 5.85
N PRO A 159 8.27 -14.63 5.08
CA PRO A 159 7.93 -15.79 4.23
C PRO A 159 7.23 -16.92 5.00
N GLU A 160 7.62 -17.14 6.25
CA GLU A 160 7.07 -18.17 7.14
C GLU A 160 5.62 -17.89 7.53
N MET A 161 5.23 -16.60 7.52
CA MET A 161 3.89 -16.12 7.90
C MET A 161 2.95 -15.96 6.71
N MET A 162 3.40 -16.20 5.47
CA MET A 162 2.53 -16.19 4.29
C MET A 162 1.43 -17.25 4.35
N VAL A 163 1.65 -18.32 5.10
CA VAL A 163 0.65 -19.31 5.46
C VAL A 163 0.71 -19.54 6.95
N HIS A 164 -0.31 -19.09 7.68
CA HIS A 164 -0.37 -19.20 9.13
C HIS A 164 -1.70 -19.80 9.59
N LYS A 165 -1.66 -20.62 10.64
CA LYS A 165 -2.82 -21.21 11.30
C LYS A 165 -2.55 -21.32 12.80
N GLY A 166 -3.45 -20.78 13.60
CA GLY A 166 -3.31 -20.81 15.05
C GLY A 166 -4.59 -20.50 15.81
N PRO A 167 -4.55 -20.60 17.15
CA PRO A 167 -5.65 -20.19 18.01
C PRO A 167 -5.96 -18.70 17.87
N ALA A 168 -7.24 -18.35 17.68
CA ALA A 168 -7.65 -16.96 17.62
C ALA A 168 -7.78 -16.37 19.03
N ARG A 169 -7.12 -15.22 19.26
CA ARG A 169 -7.30 -14.36 20.42
C ARG A 169 -8.12 -13.15 19.99
N VAL A 170 -9.40 -13.13 20.33
CA VAL A 170 -10.36 -12.15 19.79
C VAL A 170 -10.67 -11.10 20.83
N TYR A 171 -10.51 -9.83 20.43
CA TYR A 171 -10.72 -8.65 21.26
C TYR A 171 -11.73 -7.69 20.59
N ASN A 172 -12.48 -6.95 21.41
CA ASN A 172 -13.48 -6.02 20.92
C ASN A 172 -12.95 -4.57 20.85
N SER A 173 -11.72 -4.35 21.28
CA SER A 173 -11.03 -3.05 21.19
C SER A 173 -9.52 -3.26 21.15
N GLU A 174 -8.81 -2.23 20.68
CA GLU A 174 -7.35 -2.16 20.74
C GLU A 174 -6.84 -2.21 22.18
N GLU A 175 -7.51 -1.53 23.08
CA GLU A 175 -7.14 -1.44 24.51
C GLU A 175 -7.16 -2.80 25.18
N GLU A 176 -8.19 -3.63 24.92
CA GLU A 176 -8.26 -5.00 25.44
C GLU A 176 -7.10 -5.86 24.92
N ALA A 177 -6.80 -5.76 23.61
CA ALA A 177 -5.70 -6.50 23.00
C ALA A 177 -4.36 -6.09 23.61
N ILE A 178 -4.09 -4.80 23.74
CA ILE A 178 -2.84 -4.27 24.35
C ILE A 178 -2.67 -4.75 25.79
N ALA A 179 -3.73 -4.72 26.59
CA ALA A 179 -3.68 -5.19 27.97
C ALA A 179 -3.25 -6.68 28.06
N ASP A 180 -3.77 -7.52 27.18
CA ASP A 180 -3.43 -8.93 27.15
C ASP A 180 -2.05 -9.22 26.54
N ILE A 181 -1.62 -8.41 25.56
CA ILE A 181 -0.26 -8.46 25.01
C ILE A 181 0.76 -8.17 26.12
N TYR A 182 0.64 -7.00 26.79
CA TYR A 182 1.53 -6.67 27.91
C TYR A 182 1.39 -7.62 29.09
N GLY A 183 0.20 -8.19 29.29
CA GLY A 183 -0.05 -9.23 30.28
C GLY A 183 0.58 -10.58 29.94
N LYS A 184 1.31 -10.69 28.80
CA LYS A 184 1.97 -11.94 28.31
C LYS A 184 1.00 -13.11 28.10
N LYS A 185 -0.23 -12.80 27.68
CA LYS A 185 -1.26 -13.82 27.38
C LYS A 185 -1.25 -14.26 25.93
N ILE A 186 -0.47 -13.60 25.07
CA ILE A 186 -0.25 -13.96 23.67
C ILE A 186 0.98 -14.85 23.58
N HIS A 187 0.86 -15.95 22.85
CA HIS A 187 1.89 -16.96 22.71
C HIS A 187 2.27 -17.16 21.23
N PRO A 188 3.47 -17.69 20.95
CA PRO A 188 3.85 -18.06 19.59
C PRO A 188 2.78 -18.97 18.94
N GLY A 189 2.40 -18.65 17.71
CA GLY A 189 1.37 -19.37 16.97
C GLY A 189 -0.04 -18.80 17.10
N ASP A 190 -0.30 -17.86 18.01
CA ASP A 190 -1.61 -17.22 18.14
C ASP A 190 -1.94 -16.32 16.93
N VAL A 191 -3.24 -16.13 16.69
CA VAL A 191 -3.78 -15.13 15.76
C VAL A 191 -4.54 -14.09 16.57
N VAL A 192 -4.04 -12.87 16.60
CA VAL A 192 -4.70 -11.75 17.31
C VAL A 192 -5.73 -11.11 16.40
N VAL A 193 -6.98 -11.08 16.83
CA VAL A 193 -8.09 -10.49 16.08
C VAL A 193 -8.68 -9.34 16.90
N ILE A 194 -8.57 -8.12 16.38
CA ILE A 194 -9.22 -6.94 16.96
C ILE A 194 -10.37 -6.56 16.05
N ARG A 195 -11.56 -6.45 16.60
CA ARG A 195 -12.78 -6.17 15.85
C ARG A 195 -13.48 -4.90 16.33
N TYR A 196 -14.41 -4.36 15.52
CA TYR A 196 -15.17 -3.15 15.77
C TYR A 196 -14.37 -1.83 15.77
N GLU A 197 -13.15 -1.85 15.24
CA GLU A 197 -12.28 -0.67 15.11
C GLU A 197 -12.20 -0.12 13.67
N GLY A 198 -12.92 -0.73 12.75
CA GLY A 198 -12.99 -0.29 11.36
C GLY A 198 -13.99 0.84 11.13
N PRO A 199 -14.01 1.44 9.92
CA PRO A 199 -14.93 2.53 9.58
C PRO A 199 -16.40 2.11 9.52
N LYS A 200 -16.69 0.83 9.21
CA LYS A 200 -18.05 0.29 9.17
C LYS A 200 -18.37 -0.41 10.48
N GLY A 201 -19.25 0.18 11.26
CA GLY A 201 -19.66 -0.37 12.57
C GLY A 201 -18.77 -0.01 13.74
N GLY A 202 -17.73 0.81 13.53
CA GLY A 202 -16.83 1.34 14.53
C GLY A 202 -16.75 2.87 14.50
N PRO A 203 -15.92 3.47 15.38
CA PRO A 203 -15.77 4.94 15.47
C PRO A 203 -14.95 5.52 14.31
N GLY A 204 -14.50 4.72 13.38
CA GLY A 204 -13.60 5.04 12.30
C GLY A 204 -12.37 4.13 12.33
N MET A 205 -11.48 4.28 11.34
CA MET A 205 -10.25 3.49 11.30
C MET A 205 -9.19 4.11 12.22
N ARG A 206 -8.67 3.30 13.15
CA ARG A 206 -7.58 3.68 14.06
C ARG A 206 -6.25 3.17 13.54
N GLU A 207 -5.19 3.89 13.83
CA GLU A 207 -3.82 3.41 13.67
C GLU A 207 -3.51 2.35 14.73
N MET A 208 -3.35 1.11 14.31
CA MET A 208 -3.10 -0.03 15.21
C MET A 208 -1.60 -0.30 15.41
N LEU A 209 -0.80 0.77 15.64
CA LEU A 209 0.64 0.65 15.81
C LEU A 209 1.04 0.02 17.16
N ASN A 210 0.29 0.30 18.22
CA ASN A 210 0.62 -0.19 19.56
C ASN A 210 0.58 -1.72 19.67
N PRO A 211 -0.49 -2.43 19.24
CA PRO A 211 -0.52 -3.89 19.30
C PRO A 211 0.63 -4.53 18.51
N THR A 212 0.86 -4.07 17.28
CA THR A 212 1.92 -4.62 16.41
C THR A 212 3.31 -4.35 16.96
N SER A 213 3.57 -3.12 17.46
CA SER A 213 4.84 -2.76 18.08
C SER A 213 5.09 -3.56 19.36
N ALA A 214 4.06 -3.78 20.18
CA ALA A 214 4.17 -4.56 21.40
C ALA A 214 4.48 -6.04 21.10
N ILE A 215 3.81 -6.65 20.12
CA ILE A 215 4.09 -8.02 19.66
C ILE A 215 5.53 -8.14 19.16
N CYS A 216 5.99 -7.22 18.31
CA CYS A 216 7.38 -7.20 17.81
C CYS A 216 8.38 -6.98 18.95
N GLY A 217 8.11 -6.03 19.86
CA GLY A 217 8.95 -5.75 21.03
C GLY A 217 9.07 -6.92 22.01
N MET A 218 8.10 -7.83 22.01
CA MET A 218 8.14 -9.07 22.79
C MET A 218 8.83 -10.23 22.07
N GLY A 219 9.35 -10.01 20.85
CA GLY A 219 9.98 -11.06 20.04
C GLY A 219 8.99 -12.05 19.42
N LEU A 220 7.72 -11.68 19.27
CA LEU A 220 6.65 -12.53 18.75
C LEU A 220 6.26 -12.19 17.31
N GLY A 221 6.88 -11.17 16.69
CA GLY A 221 6.50 -10.66 15.37
C GLY A 221 6.59 -11.67 14.22
N GLU A 222 7.44 -12.71 14.35
CA GLU A 222 7.60 -13.78 13.35
C GLU A 222 6.74 -15.03 13.65
N SER A 223 5.93 -15.00 14.69
CA SER A 223 5.17 -16.17 15.15
C SER A 223 3.71 -15.90 15.52
N VAL A 224 3.29 -14.65 15.54
CA VAL A 224 1.92 -14.21 15.81
C VAL A 224 1.38 -13.42 14.63
N ALA A 225 0.16 -13.78 14.17
CA ALA A 225 -0.53 -13.09 13.09
C ALA A 225 -1.61 -12.15 13.65
#